data_d5a37ed9296ebb5f85d03a70aaa595e9
#
_entry.id   d5a37ed9296ebb5f85d03a70aaa595e9
#
_cell.length_a   1.000
_cell.length_b   1.000
_cell.length_c   1.000
_cell.angle_alpha   90.00
_cell.angle_beta   90.00
_cell.angle_gamma   90.00
#
_symmetry.space_group_name_H-M   'P 1'
#
loop_
_entity.id
_entity.type
_entity.pdbx_description
1 polymer ?
#
loop_
_entity_poly.entity_id
_entity_poly.type
_entity_poly.pdbx_seq_one_letter_code
_entity_poly.pdbx_strand_id
1 'polypeptide(L)'
;MIKIWFLMALMSYPNFPAITYKGYGGFLEKEECEERRIIAENMIADYEMRRGNTVYIETYCMEMEAFQTQLEKKKELNKMETDA
;
A
#
# COMPACT_ATOMS: atom_id res chain seq x y z
N MET A 1 -6.32 17.01 -12.05
CA MET A 1 -5.54 16.01 -11.31
C MET A 1 -6.45 14.93 -10.76
N ILE A 2 -6.09 13.69 -11.00
CA ILE A 2 -6.88 12.56 -10.52
C ILE A 2 -6.39 12.20 -9.13
N LYS A 3 -7.31 12.16 -8.17
CA LYS A 3 -7.01 11.69 -6.83
C LYS A 3 -7.14 10.18 -6.80
N ILE A 4 -6.08 9.50 -6.34
CA ILE A 4 -6.07 8.06 -6.20
C ILE A 4 -5.89 7.72 -4.72
N TRP A 5 -6.70 6.82 -4.23
CA TRP A 5 -6.63 6.34 -2.85
C TRP A 5 -5.93 4.99 -2.83
N PHE A 6 -4.74 4.96 -2.26
CA PHE A 6 -3.97 3.72 -2.16
C PHE A 6 -4.25 3.02 -0.85
N LEU A 7 -4.53 1.74 -0.95
CA LEU A 7 -4.70 0.88 0.21
C LEU A 7 -3.34 0.31 0.61
N MET A 8 -2.90 0.67 1.80
CA MET A 8 -1.62 0.25 2.33
C MET A 8 -1.81 -0.56 3.60
N ALA A 9 -1.01 -1.58 3.77
CA ALA A 9 -0.97 -2.37 4.99
C ALA A 9 0.43 -2.33 5.58
N LEU A 10 0.47 -2.13 6.89
CA LEU A 10 1.69 -2.16 7.66
C LEU A 10 1.61 -3.35 8.61
N MET A 11 2.60 -4.22 8.58
CA MET A 11 2.63 -5.42 9.38
C MET A 11 3.88 -5.47 10.23
N SER A 12 3.71 -5.85 11.49
CA SER A 12 4.82 -5.98 12.43
C SER A 12 4.68 -7.29 13.20
N TYR A 13 5.78 -8.00 13.33
CA TYR A 13 5.83 -9.27 14.05
C TYR A 13 6.62 -9.10 15.35
N PRO A 14 6.17 -9.72 16.46
CA PRO A 14 6.83 -9.53 17.76
C PRO A 14 8.31 -9.92 17.80
N ASN A 15 8.68 -10.93 17.02
CA ASN A 15 10.06 -11.45 17.01
C ASN A 15 10.88 -10.97 15.83
N PHE A 16 10.37 -10.02 15.07
CA PHE A 16 11.03 -9.53 13.88
C PHE A 16 11.09 -8.00 13.93
N PRO A 17 12.27 -7.39 13.93
CA PRO A 17 12.39 -5.94 14.13
C PRO A 17 11.96 -5.10 12.93
N ALA A 18 11.82 -5.72 11.76
CA ALA A 18 11.45 -4.99 10.55
C ALA A 18 9.95 -4.84 10.41
N ILE A 19 9.51 -3.68 9.94
CA ILE A 19 8.12 -3.42 9.61
C ILE A 19 7.95 -3.65 8.11
N THR A 20 6.94 -4.44 7.75
CA THR A 20 6.65 -4.74 6.36
C THR A 20 5.51 -3.87 5.86
N TYR A 21 5.73 -3.20 4.73
CA TYR A 21 4.71 -2.45 4.02
C TYR A 21 4.24 -3.22 2.81
N LYS A 22 2.94 -3.21 2.58
CA LYS A 22 2.38 -3.84 1.39
C LYS A 22 1.27 -2.97 0.82
N GLY A 23 1.32 -2.75 -0.50
CA GLY A 23 0.27 -2.04 -1.22
C GLY A 23 -0.71 -3.00 -1.84
N TYR A 24 -2.00 -2.68 -1.76
CA TYR A 24 -3.08 -3.54 -2.27
C TYR A 24 -3.85 -2.91 -3.41
N GLY A 25 -3.33 -1.87 -4.01
CA GLY A 25 -3.92 -1.25 -5.17
C GLY A 25 -4.44 0.16 -4.93
N GLY A 26 -4.92 0.76 -6.00
CA GLY A 26 -5.44 2.11 -5.99
C GLY A 26 -6.92 2.15 -6.33
N PHE A 27 -7.63 3.10 -5.74
CA PHE A 27 -9.07 3.28 -5.92
C PHE A 27 -9.36 4.74 -6.21
N LEU A 28 -10.33 5.00 -7.06
CA LEU A 28 -10.73 6.36 -7.38
C LEU A 28 -11.57 7.01 -6.30
N GLU A 29 -12.25 6.18 -5.48
CA GLU A 29 -13.10 6.67 -4.42
C GLU A 29 -12.60 6.22 -3.06
N LYS A 30 -12.62 7.14 -2.10
CA LYS A 30 -12.20 6.86 -0.73
C LYS A 30 -13.06 5.76 -0.10
N GLU A 31 -14.36 5.80 -0.34
CA GLU A 31 -15.30 4.83 0.24
C GLU A 31 -14.97 3.41 -0.19
N GLU A 32 -14.66 3.23 -1.46
CA GLU A 32 -14.27 1.94 -1.98
C GLU A 32 -12.95 1.45 -1.36
N CYS A 33 -11.99 2.35 -1.21
CA CYS A 33 -10.74 2.04 -0.54
C CYS A 33 -10.98 1.60 0.91
N GLU A 34 -11.84 2.30 1.64
CA GLU A 34 -12.14 1.97 3.04
C GLU A 34 -12.84 0.62 3.17
N GLU A 35 -13.74 0.26 2.26
CA GLU A 35 -14.37 -1.05 2.25
C GLU A 35 -13.34 -2.15 2.01
N ARG A 36 -12.47 -1.96 1.04
CA ARG A 36 -11.41 -2.92 0.71
C ARG A 36 -10.38 -3.01 1.83
N ARG A 37 -10.15 -1.89 2.52
CA ARG A 37 -9.23 -1.86 3.65
C ARG A 37 -9.67 -2.83 4.75
N ILE A 38 -10.93 -2.82 5.10
CA ILE A 38 -11.47 -3.70 6.14
C ILE A 38 -11.36 -5.16 5.71
N ILE A 39 -11.68 -5.45 4.46
CA ILE A 39 -11.58 -6.81 3.91
C ILE A 39 -10.14 -7.29 3.94
N ALA A 40 -9.20 -6.45 3.49
CA ALA A 40 -7.79 -6.80 3.44
C ALA A 40 -7.23 -7.06 4.85
N GLU A 41 -7.59 -6.22 5.81
CA GLU A 41 -7.15 -6.38 7.19
C GLU A 41 -7.62 -7.71 7.77
N ASN A 42 -8.88 -8.05 7.55
CA ASN A 42 -9.44 -9.32 8.03
C ASN A 42 -8.80 -10.52 7.35
N MET A 43 -8.52 -10.43 6.06
CA MET A 43 -7.86 -11.51 5.32
C MET A 43 -6.44 -11.75 5.81
N ILE A 44 -5.69 -10.70 6.05
CA ILE A 44 -4.32 -10.82 6.55
C ILE A 44 -4.33 -11.40 7.95
N ALA A 45 -5.20 -10.90 8.82
CA ALA A 45 -5.31 -11.39 10.18
C ALA A 45 -5.67 -12.88 10.22
N ASP A 46 -6.63 -13.29 9.41
CA ASP A 46 -7.05 -14.68 9.31
C ASP A 46 -5.94 -15.59 8.80
N TYR A 47 -5.25 -15.15 7.75
CA TYR A 47 -4.14 -15.88 7.17
C TYR A 47 -3.01 -16.11 8.18
N GLU A 48 -2.61 -15.07 8.90
CA GLU A 48 -1.54 -15.18 9.89
C GLU A 48 -1.97 -16.00 11.12
N MET A 49 -3.22 -15.88 11.53
CA MET A 49 -3.75 -16.67 12.64
C MET A 49 -3.73 -18.16 12.31
N ARG A 50 -4.09 -18.53 11.10
CA ARG A 50 -4.07 -19.94 10.65
C ARG A 50 -2.66 -20.51 10.61
N ARG A 51 -1.68 -19.66 10.39
CA ARG A 51 -0.27 -20.07 10.41
C ARG A 51 0.33 -20.07 11.82
N GLY A 52 -0.45 -19.69 12.82
CA GLY A 52 0.02 -19.62 14.21
C GLY A 52 0.90 -18.42 14.50
N ASN A 53 0.91 -17.41 13.62
CA ASN A 53 1.70 -16.21 13.82
C ASN A 53 0.91 -15.12 14.50
N THR A 54 1.57 -14.40 15.42
CA THR A 54 1.04 -13.17 15.98
C THR A 54 1.56 -12.00 15.15
N VAL A 55 0.65 -11.18 14.64
CA VAL A 55 1.01 -10.05 13.81
C VAL A 55 0.21 -8.82 14.22
N TYR A 56 0.89 -7.69 14.28
CA TYR A 56 0.23 -6.38 14.40
C TYR A 56 0.00 -5.84 13.00
N ILE A 57 -1.26 -5.54 12.70
CA ILE A 57 -1.65 -5.08 11.37
C ILE A 57 -2.29 -3.71 11.50
N GLU A 58 -1.86 -2.78 10.66
CA GLU A 58 -2.49 -1.49 10.52
C GLU A 58 -2.70 -1.22 9.04
N THR A 59 -3.94 -0.95 8.64
CA THR A 59 -4.27 -0.63 7.26
C THR A 59 -4.79 0.78 7.17
N TYR A 60 -4.52 1.43 6.06
CA TYR A 60 -4.98 2.80 5.85
C TYR A 60 -5.10 3.10 4.36
N CYS A 61 -5.95 4.07 4.05
CA CYS A 61 -6.11 4.60 2.71
C CYS A 61 -5.40 5.93 2.62
N MET A 62 -4.44 6.03 1.72
CA MET A 62 -3.64 7.23 1.54
C MET A 62 -3.97 7.89 0.21
N GLU A 63 -4.27 9.18 0.26
CA GLU A 63 -4.50 9.97 -0.93
C GLU A 63 -3.18 10.31 -1.59
N MET A 64 -3.08 10.07 -2.89
CA MET A 64 -1.84 10.25 -3.64
C MET A 64 -2.06 11.15 -4.87
N GLU A 65 -2.17 12.44 -4.64
CA GLU A 65 -2.17 13.41 -5.74
C GLU A 65 -0.80 13.50 -6.39
N ALA A 66 0.23 13.42 -5.59
CA ALA A 66 1.61 13.55 -6.04
C ALA A 66 2.10 12.32 -6.81
N PHE A 67 1.31 11.25 -6.88
CA PHE A 67 1.71 10.02 -7.54
C PHE A 67 2.02 10.23 -9.03
N GLN A 68 1.16 10.97 -9.72
CA GLN A 68 1.40 11.30 -11.14
C GLN A 68 2.68 12.08 -11.32
N THR A 69 2.94 13.04 -10.46
CA THR A 69 4.16 13.85 -10.50
C THR A 69 5.40 12.98 -10.32
N GLN A 70 5.36 12.02 -9.41
CA GLN A 70 6.46 11.10 -9.19
C GLN A 70 6.69 10.18 -10.39
N LEU A 71 5.63 9.69 -11.01
CA LEU A 71 5.72 8.88 -12.20
C LEU A 71 6.30 9.66 -13.38
N GLU A 72 5.90 10.91 -13.54
CA GLU A 72 6.44 11.78 -14.57
C GLU A 72 7.93 12.03 -14.37
N LYS A 73 8.36 12.26 -13.13
CA LYS A 73 9.77 12.40 -12.80
C LYS A 73 10.57 11.15 -13.11
N LYS A 74 10.03 9.97 -12.82
CA LYS A 74 10.66 8.70 -13.15
C LYS A 74 10.80 8.53 -14.65
N LYS A 75 9.79 8.90 -15.41
CA LYS A 75 9.84 8.84 -16.88
C LYS A 75 10.91 9.77 -17.44
N GLU A 76 11.04 10.96 -16.89
CA GLU A 76 12.08 11.91 -17.30
C GLU A 76 13.48 11.38 -16.99
N LEU A 77 13.68 10.79 -15.79
CA LEU A 77 14.94 10.17 -15.42
C LEU A 77 15.31 9.01 -16.34
N ASN A 78 14.33 8.18 -16.67
CA ASN A 78 14.55 7.07 -17.60
C ASN A 78 14.91 7.57 -18.99
N LYS A 79 14.33 8.68 -19.44
CA LYS A 79 14.70 9.30 -20.70
C LYS A 79 16.12 9.81 -20.69
N MET A 80 16.56 10.41 -19.59
CA MET A 80 17.93 10.87 -19.44
C MET A 80 18.94 9.73 -19.50
N GLU A 81 18.62 8.61 -18.86
CA GLU A 81 19.45 7.42 -18.89
C GLU A 81 19.52 6.81 -20.29
N THR A 82 18.44 6.89 -21.05
CA THR A 82 18.37 6.33 -22.39
C THR A 82 19.14 7.18 -23.41
N ASP A 83 19.21 8.47 -23.19
CA ASP A 83 19.91 9.40 -24.06
C ASP A 83 21.42 9.49 -23.78
N ALA A 84 21.83 8.89 -22.69
CA ALA A 84 23.25 8.80 -22.35
C ALA A 84 23.90 7.57 -22.97
#